data_6243db3e6ab51a2075547f1510e146c2
#
_entry.id   6243db3e6ab51a2075547f1510e146c2
#
_cell.length_a   1.000
_cell.length_b   1.000
_cell.length_c   1.000
_cell.angle_alpha   90.00
_cell.angle_beta   90.00
_cell.angle_gamma   90.00
#
_symmetry.space_group_name_H-M   'P 1'
#
loop_
_entity.id
_entity.type
_entity.pdbx_description
1 polymer ?
#
loop_
_entity_poly.entity_id
_entity_poly.type
_entity_poly.pdbx_seq_one_letter_code
_entity_poly.pdbx_strand_id
1 'polypeptide(L)'
;MQSIFGTDGIRGRFNKEITYSLAYKVGYALGLILENKNPILIGKDTRVSGDILLQAITSGIKASGKKFINLGICPTPAIPFLIRHEKLSSGIMISASHNPPEYNGIKIFDHNGQKITANLENKIQKLIGEINTNKLICTKIMPLKANQELM
;
A
#
# COMPACT_ATOMS: atom_id res chain seq x y z
N MET A 1 -11.14 -1.11 -18.91
CA MET A 1 -9.83 -0.93 -18.25
C MET A 1 -9.35 -2.27 -17.72
N GLN A 2 -8.13 -2.63 -18.05
CA GLN A 2 -7.55 -3.88 -17.58
C GLN A 2 -7.30 -3.80 -16.05
N SER A 3 -7.60 -4.90 -15.33
CA SER A 3 -7.41 -4.92 -13.88
C SER A 3 -5.93 -4.85 -13.52
N ILE A 4 -5.59 -3.98 -12.55
CA ILE A 4 -4.25 -3.91 -11.98
C ILE A 4 -4.03 -5.01 -10.94
N PHE A 5 -5.12 -5.58 -10.39
CA PHE A 5 -5.05 -6.64 -9.40
C PHE A 5 -5.00 -8.01 -10.08
N GLY A 6 -4.00 -8.80 -9.72
CA GLY A 6 -3.93 -10.22 -10.05
C GLY A 6 -4.36 -11.08 -8.86
N THR A 7 -4.07 -12.38 -8.93
CA THR A 7 -4.42 -13.34 -7.88
C THR A 7 -3.77 -12.99 -6.53
N ASP A 8 -2.54 -12.47 -6.57
CA ASP A 8 -1.75 -12.16 -5.39
C ASP A 8 -1.52 -10.65 -5.20
N GLY A 9 -2.52 -9.85 -5.49
CA GLY A 9 -2.43 -8.40 -5.39
C GLY A 9 -1.89 -7.75 -6.67
N ILE A 10 -1.26 -6.61 -6.51
CA ILE A 10 -0.67 -5.88 -7.63
C ILE A 10 0.80 -6.30 -7.73
N ARG A 11 1.23 -6.79 -8.90
CA ARG A 11 2.61 -7.19 -9.13
C ARG A 11 3.12 -6.69 -10.47
N GLY A 12 4.41 -6.44 -10.54
CA GLY A 12 5.06 -6.04 -11.78
C GLY A 12 6.51 -5.65 -11.55
N ARG A 13 7.16 -5.22 -12.61
CA ARG A 13 8.51 -4.69 -12.53
C ARG A 13 8.49 -3.30 -11.94
N PHE A 14 9.43 -3.04 -11.06
CA PHE A 14 9.59 -1.71 -10.46
C PHE A 14 9.95 -0.69 -11.55
N ASN A 15 9.30 0.47 -11.50
CA ASN A 15 9.38 1.55 -12.48
C ASN A 15 8.74 1.24 -13.85
N LYS A 16 8.04 0.13 -13.97
CA LYS A 16 7.21 -0.19 -15.14
C LYS A 16 5.75 -0.30 -14.73
N GLU A 17 5.32 -1.47 -14.29
CA GLU A 17 3.94 -1.68 -13.81
C GLU A 17 3.77 -1.21 -12.37
N ILE A 18 4.79 -1.40 -11.53
CA ILE A 18 4.79 -0.95 -10.13
C ILE A 18 5.64 0.32 -10.03
N THR A 19 4.95 1.45 -9.91
CA THR A 19 5.59 2.77 -9.88
C THR A 19 5.31 3.48 -8.55
N TYR A 20 6.11 4.50 -8.24
CA TYR A 20 5.83 5.39 -7.12
C TYR A 20 4.41 5.96 -7.20
N SER A 21 4.03 6.44 -8.38
CA SER A 21 2.71 7.03 -8.62
C SER A 21 1.58 6.04 -8.32
N LEU A 22 1.70 4.80 -8.83
CA LEU A 22 0.69 3.77 -8.56
C LEU A 22 0.60 3.45 -7.06
N ALA A 23 1.74 3.26 -6.41
CA ALA A 23 1.79 2.96 -4.98
C ALA A 23 1.17 4.08 -4.13
N TYR A 24 1.46 5.33 -4.46
CA TYR A 24 0.84 6.49 -3.81
C TYR A 24 -0.69 6.44 -3.95
N LYS A 25 -1.17 6.22 -5.17
CA LYS A 25 -2.61 6.15 -5.45
C LYS A 25 -3.29 5.01 -4.71
N VAL A 26 -2.63 3.86 -4.60
CA VAL A 26 -3.15 2.72 -3.83
C VAL A 26 -3.33 3.10 -2.38
N GLY A 27 -2.32 3.69 -1.77
CA GLY A 27 -2.40 4.15 -0.37
C GLY A 27 -3.49 5.19 -0.16
N TYR A 28 -3.58 6.14 -1.05
CA TYR A 28 -4.59 7.19 -0.99
C TYR A 28 -6.01 6.62 -1.15
N ALA A 29 -6.21 5.78 -2.15
CA ALA A 29 -7.52 5.17 -2.41
C ALA A 29 -7.96 4.27 -1.25
N LEU A 30 -7.06 3.43 -0.74
CA LEU A 30 -7.38 2.57 0.41
C LEU A 30 -7.76 3.40 1.62
N GLY A 31 -7.01 4.45 1.91
CA GLY A 31 -7.30 5.34 3.03
C GLY A 31 -8.65 6.02 2.91
N LEU A 32 -9.06 6.42 1.70
CA LEU A 32 -10.36 7.04 1.49
C LEU A 32 -11.52 6.06 1.63
N ILE A 33 -11.33 4.81 1.18
CA ILE A 33 -12.40 3.80 1.16
C ILE A 33 -12.67 3.25 2.56
N LEU A 34 -11.64 3.10 3.39
CA LEU A 34 -11.80 2.52 4.72
C LEU A 34 -12.56 3.46 5.64
N GLU A 35 -13.68 2.98 6.17
CA GLU A 35 -14.50 3.73 7.14
C GLU A 35 -13.93 3.63 8.55
N ASN A 36 -13.28 2.53 8.87
CA ASN A 36 -12.66 2.29 10.17
C ASN A 36 -11.47 3.24 10.35
N LYS A 37 -11.43 3.93 11.51
CA LYS A 37 -10.39 4.92 11.83
C LYS A 37 -9.10 4.31 12.38
N ASN A 38 -9.07 3.02 12.62
CA ASN A 38 -7.86 2.35 13.12
C ASN A 38 -6.76 2.37 12.05
N PRO A 39 -5.49 2.34 12.46
CA PRO A 39 -4.38 2.45 11.52
C PRO A 39 -4.34 1.33 10.48
N ILE A 40 -3.68 1.62 9.36
CA ILE A 40 -3.31 0.64 8.34
C ILE A 40 -1.90 0.15 8.65
N LEU A 41 -1.71 -1.16 8.73
CA LEU A 41 -0.41 -1.77 8.95
C LEU A 41 0.33 -1.95 7.64
N ILE A 42 1.63 -1.64 7.60
CA ILE A 42 2.43 -1.82 6.40
C ILE A 42 3.72 -2.54 6.74
N GLY A 43 4.04 -3.57 5.97
CA GLY A 43 5.30 -4.27 6.04
C GLY A 43 5.88 -4.48 4.65
N LYS A 44 7.14 -4.89 4.60
CA LYS A 44 7.84 -5.16 3.35
C LYS A 44 8.85 -6.28 3.52
N ASP A 45 9.27 -6.86 2.40
CA ASP A 45 10.43 -7.76 2.37
C ASP A 45 11.72 -6.96 2.12
N THR A 46 12.82 -7.65 1.79
CA THR A 46 14.15 -7.05 1.68
C THR A 46 14.46 -6.45 0.30
N ARG A 47 13.51 -6.40 -0.62
CA ARG A 47 13.74 -5.87 -1.98
C ARG A 47 14.15 -4.40 -1.93
N VAL A 48 15.09 -4.04 -2.81
CA VAL A 48 15.64 -2.67 -2.88
C VAL A 48 14.54 -1.63 -3.13
N SER A 49 13.58 -1.95 -4.01
CA SER A 49 12.47 -1.05 -4.33
C SER A 49 11.44 -0.90 -3.20
N GLY A 50 11.52 -1.73 -2.17
CA GLY A 50 10.56 -1.73 -1.06
C GLY A 50 10.49 -0.39 -0.32
N ASP A 51 11.60 0.27 -0.09
CA ASP A 51 11.63 1.56 0.62
C ASP A 51 10.92 2.66 -0.16
N ILE A 52 11.13 2.69 -1.47
CA ILE A 52 10.48 3.69 -2.34
C ILE A 52 8.97 3.46 -2.37
N LEU A 53 8.55 2.22 -2.51
CA LEU A 53 7.11 1.87 -2.51
C LEU A 53 6.46 2.13 -1.15
N LEU A 54 7.17 1.82 -0.06
CA LEU A 54 6.71 2.11 1.29
C LEU A 54 6.47 3.61 1.48
N GLN A 55 7.41 4.43 1.04
CA GLN A 55 7.28 5.89 1.11
C GLN A 55 6.08 6.37 0.31
N ALA A 56 5.89 5.86 -0.88
CA ALA A 56 4.77 6.24 -1.74
C ALA A 56 3.43 5.89 -1.10
N ILE A 57 3.29 4.65 -0.63
CA ILE A 57 2.05 4.17 -0.01
C ILE A 57 1.73 4.96 1.26
N THR A 58 2.71 5.16 2.13
CA THR A 58 2.49 5.90 3.38
C THR A 58 2.15 7.35 3.13
N SER A 59 2.76 7.98 2.13
CA SER A 59 2.40 9.33 1.71
C SER A 59 0.95 9.41 1.22
N GLY A 60 0.50 8.42 0.46
CA GLY A 60 -0.88 8.35 0.00
C GLY A 60 -1.87 8.15 1.14
N ILE A 61 -1.58 7.24 2.05
CA ILE A 61 -2.43 7.00 3.24
C ILE A 61 -2.55 8.28 4.06
N LYS A 62 -1.44 8.94 4.32
CA LYS A 62 -1.39 10.18 5.08
C LYS A 62 -2.20 11.28 4.40
N ALA A 63 -2.08 11.41 3.08
CA ALA A 63 -2.86 12.37 2.31
C ALA A 63 -4.36 12.13 2.39
N SER A 64 -4.79 10.88 2.59
CA SER A 64 -6.20 10.53 2.79
C SER A 64 -6.74 10.88 4.18
N GLY A 65 -5.86 11.24 5.12
CA GLY A 65 -6.23 11.52 6.50
C GLY A 65 -6.18 10.30 7.42
N LYS A 66 -5.75 9.14 6.93
CA LYS A 66 -5.61 7.92 7.74
C LYS A 66 -4.24 7.84 8.40
N LYS A 67 -4.18 7.07 9.48
CA LYS A 67 -2.94 6.74 10.18
C LYS A 67 -2.41 5.40 9.68
N PHE A 68 -1.12 5.19 9.82
CA PHE A 68 -0.49 3.93 9.49
C PHE A 68 0.54 3.53 10.55
N ILE A 69 0.83 2.24 10.58
CA ILE A 69 1.91 1.66 11.40
C ILE A 69 2.89 0.99 10.42
N ASN A 70 4.13 1.41 10.46
CA ASN A 70 5.19 0.81 9.66
C ASN A 70 5.88 -0.29 10.48
N LEU A 71 5.66 -1.54 10.09
CA LEU A 71 6.29 -2.70 10.73
C LEU A 71 7.72 -2.93 10.24
N GLY A 72 8.10 -2.32 9.11
CA GLY A 72 9.40 -2.55 8.50
C GLY A 72 9.48 -3.90 7.80
N ILE A 73 10.68 -4.49 7.81
CA ILE A 73 10.90 -5.82 7.22
C ILE A 73 10.26 -6.88 8.09
N CYS A 74 9.36 -7.66 7.51
CA CYS A 74 8.64 -8.72 8.23
C CYS A 74 8.22 -9.83 7.26
N PRO A 75 7.96 -11.05 7.77
CA PRO A 75 7.35 -12.08 6.94
C PRO A 75 5.89 -11.75 6.64
N THR A 76 5.42 -12.15 5.48
CA THR A 76 4.04 -11.87 5.04
C THR A 76 2.98 -12.25 6.10
N PRO A 77 3.06 -13.43 6.76
CA PRO A 77 2.05 -13.83 7.75
C PRO A 77 1.93 -12.90 8.96
N ALA A 78 2.96 -12.09 9.25
CA ALA A 78 2.90 -11.13 10.36
C ALA A 78 1.81 -10.07 10.14
N ILE A 79 1.54 -9.69 8.89
CA ILE A 79 0.54 -8.67 8.57
C ILE A 79 -0.87 -9.12 8.96
N PRO A 80 -1.41 -10.23 8.42
CA PRO A 80 -2.76 -10.66 8.81
C PRO A 80 -2.88 -10.98 10.30
N PHE A 81 -1.83 -11.56 10.90
CA PHE A 81 -1.85 -11.84 12.34
C PHE A 81 -2.04 -10.57 13.16
N LEU A 82 -1.24 -9.53 12.89
CA LEU A 82 -1.30 -8.28 13.65
C LEU A 82 -2.58 -7.49 13.38
N ILE A 83 -3.11 -7.54 12.16
CA ILE A 83 -4.41 -6.93 11.87
C ILE A 83 -5.48 -7.46 12.82
N ARG A 84 -5.56 -8.77 12.99
CA ARG A 84 -6.55 -9.40 13.86
C ARG A 84 -6.26 -9.13 15.33
N HIS A 85 -5.00 -9.25 15.74
CA HIS A 85 -4.58 -9.11 17.14
C HIS A 85 -4.77 -7.68 17.63
N GLU A 86 -4.38 -6.70 16.84
CA GLU A 86 -4.44 -5.27 17.20
C GLU A 86 -5.71 -4.58 16.70
N LYS A 87 -6.61 -5.30 16.03
CA LYS A 87 -7.85 -4.76 15.47
C LYS A 87 -7.61 -3.58 14.54
N LEU A 88 -6.69 -3.76 13.59
CA LEU A 88 -6.34 -2.72 12.63
C LEU A 88 -7.35 -2.70 11.47
N SER A 89 -7.41 -1.57 10.76
CA SER A 89 -8.41 -1.39 9.69
C SER A 89 -8.09 -2.18 8.44
N SER A 90 -6.80 -2.39 8.16
CA SER A 90 -6.31 -3.05 6.96
C SER A 90 -4.80 -3.26 7.11
N GLY A 91 -4.21 -3.98 6.16
CA GLY A 91 -2.76 -4.12 6.10
C GLY A 91 -2.27 -4.26 4.68
N ILE A 92 -1.02 -3.88 4.48
CA ILE A 92 -0.35 -3.94 3.18
C ILE A 92 0.99 -4.64 3.35
N MET A 93 1.26 -5.63 2.50
CA MET A 93 2.57 -6.24 2.39
C MET A 93 3.19 -5.90 1.05
N ILE A 94 4.38 -5.29 1.08
CA ILE A 94 5.14 -4.95 -0.11
C ILE A 94 6.11 -6.08 -0.40
N SER A 95 5.77 -6.93 -1.34
CA SER A 95 6.55 -8.12 -1.70
C SER A 95 6.10 -8.67 -3.05
N ALA A 96 7.02 -9.27 -3.79
CA ALA A 96 6.72 -10.06 -4.96
C ALA A 96 7.06 -11.53 -4.76
N SER A 97 7.17 -11.97 -3.49
CA SER A 97 7.39 -13.37 -3.12
C SER A 97 8.64 -13.96 -3.77
N HIS A 98 8.49 -14.91 -4.73
CA HIS A 98 9.59 -15.62 -5.37
C HIS A 98 10.04 -15.00 -6.71
N ASN A 99 9.45 -13.88 -7.12
CA ASN A 99 9.82 -13.21 -8.36
C ASN A 99 11.23 -12.61 -8.28
N PRO A 100 11.90 -12.40 -9.44
CA PRO A 100 13.23 -11.80 -9.50
C PRO A 100 13.29 -10.44 -8.77
N PRO A 101 14.50 -9.97 -8.39
CA PRO A 101 14.67 -8.75 -7.60
C PRO A 101 14.09 -7.47 -8.21
N GLU A 102 14.00 -7.38 -9.54
CA GLU A 102 13.44 -6.24 -10.25
C GLU A 102 11.91 -6.14 -10.16
N TYR A 103 11.25 -7.19 -9.66
CA TYR A 103 9.81 -7.20 -9.42
C TYR A 103 9.50 -6.73 -8.00
N ASN A 104 8.31 -6.20 -7.83
CA ASN A 104 7.74 -5.98 -6.50
C ASN A 104 6.22 -6.12 -6.59
N GLY A 105 5.55 -5.95 -5.46
CA GLY A 105 4.11 -6.09 -5.41
C GLY A 105 3.50 -5.43 -4.18
N ILE A 106 2.20 -5.25 -4.24
CA ILE A 106 1.40 -4.68 -3.17
C ILE A 106 0.24 -5.63 -2.90
N LYS A 107 0.27 -6.27 -1.74
CA LYS A 107 -0.78 -7.18 -1.29
C LYS A 107 -1.56 -6.51 -0.18
N ILE A 108 -2.89 -6.44 -0.32
CA ILE A 108 -3.76 -5.75 0.62
C ILE A 108 -4.63 -6.77 1.35
N PHE A 109 -4.70 -6.62 2.68
CA PHE A 109 -5.53 -7.45 3.56
C PHE A 109 -6.62 -6.58 4.18
N ASP A 110 -7.78 -7.19 4.41
CA ASP A 110 -8.90 -6.53 5.10
C ASP A 110 -8.74 -6.56 6.62
N HIS A 111 -9.71 -6.02 7.34
CA HIS A 111 -9.70 -5.97 8.80
C HIS A 111 -9.76 -7.35 9.47
N ASN A 112 -10.11 -8.40 8.74
CA ASN A 112 -10.09 -9.79 9.21
C ASN A 112 -8.76 -10.50 8.90
N GLY A 113 -7.81 -9.79 8.29
CA GLY A 113 -6.54 -10.38 7.89
C GLY A 113 -6.65 -11.26 6.64
N GLN A 114 -7.70 -11.12 5.87
CA GLN A 114 -7.89 -11.85 4.62
C GLN A 114 -7.59 -10.97 3.42
N LYS A 115 -7.25 -11.58 2.29
CA LYS A 115 -7.12 -10.86 1.04
C LYS A 115 -8.40 -10.08 0.77
N ILE A 116 -8.29 -8.84 0.34
CA ILE A 116 -9.46 -8.02 0.01
C ILE A 116 -10.31 -8.66 -1.09
N THR A 117 -11.61 -8.40 -1.04
CA THR A 117 -12.57 -8.92 -2.02
C THR A 117 -12.38 -8.26 -3.38
N ALA A 118 -12.87 -8.94 -4.43
CA ALA A 118 -12.91 -8.37 -5.78
C ALA A 118 -13.70 -7.05 -5.82
N ASN A 119 -14.76 -6.93 -5.02
CA ASN A 119 -15.53 -5.70 -4.92
C ASN A 119 -14.66 -4.53 -4.40
N LEU A 120 -13.86 -4.77 -3.37
CA LEU A 120 -12.97 -3.75 -2.83
C LEU A 120 -11.83 -3.43 -3.79
N GLU A 121 -11.27 -4.44 -4.46
CA GLU A 121 -10.28 -4.24 -5.53
C GLU A 121 -10.83 -3.32 -6.63
N ASN A 122 -12.07 -3.55 -7.05
CA ASN A 122 -12.72 -2.73 -8.08
C ASN A 122 -12.93 -1.28 -7.62
N LYS A 123 -13.31 -1.09 -6.36
CA LYS A 123 -13.45 0.26 -5.80
C LYS A 123 -12.13 1.00 -5.76
N ILE A 124 -11.06 0.34 -5.34
CA ILE A 124 -9.72 0.91 -5.32
C ILE A 124 -9.29 1.28 -6.75
N GLN A 125 -9.45 0.37 -7.70
CA GLN A 125 -9.06 0.60 -9.08
C GLN A 125 -9.82 1.77 -9.71
N LYS A 126 -11.13 1.86 -9.48
CA LYS A 126 -11.94 2.98 -9.94
C LYS A 126 -11.44 4.31 -9.38
N LEU A 127 -11.15 4.34 -8.09
CA LEU A 127 -10.65 5.54 -7.44
C LEU A 127 -9.27 5.94 -7.99
N ILE A 128 -8.39 4.98 -8.21
CA ILE A 128 -7.08 5.23 -8.81
C ILE A 128 -7.22 5.90 -10.17
N GLY A 129 -8.18 5.47 -10.99
CA GLY A 129 -8.45 6.07 -12.29
C GLY A 129 -8.94 7.52 -12.20
N GLU A 130 -9.53 7.92 -11.09
CA GLU A 130 -10.06 9.26 -10.87
C GLU A 130 -9.05 10.23 -10.22
N ILE A 131 -7.94 9.73 -9.68
CA ILE A 131 -6.96 10.54 -8.96
C ILE A 131 -6.06 11.29 -9.94
N ASN A 132 -6.03 12.63 -9.84
CA ASN A 132 -5.06 13.44 -10.55
C ASN A 132 -3.73 13.46 -9.80
N THR A 133 -2.84 12.56 -10.17
CA THR A 133 -1.58 12.33 -9.48
C THR A 133 -0.65 13.54 -9.52
N ASN A 134 -0.58 14.24 -10.64
CA ASN A 134 0.33 15.37 -10.81
C ASN A 134 0.02 16.49 -9.82
N LYS A 135 -1.25 16.77 -9.60
CA LYS A 135 -1.68 17.79 -8.63
C LYS A 135 -1.41 17.38 -7.20
N LEU A 136 -1.67 16.09 -6.87
CA LEU A 136 -1.51 15.58 -5.51
C LEU A 136 -0.04 15.42 -5.10
N ILE A 137 0.79 14.93 -6.02
CA ILE A 137 2.22 14.72 -5.76
C ILE A 137 2.93 16.07 -5.60
N CYS A 138 2.68 17.02 -6.49
CA CYS A 138 3.31 18.34 -6.41
C CYS A 138 2.97 19.14 -5.16
N THR A 139 1.80 18.93 -4.58
CA THR A 139 1.37 19.66 -3.39
C THR A 139 1.78 19.02 -2.08
N LYS A 140 2.18 17.75 -2.08
CA LYS A 140 2.35 16.98 -0.84
C LYS A 140 3.69 16.24 -0.69
N ILE A 141 4.54 16.21 -1.70
CA ILE A 141 5.90 15.73 -1.52
C ILE A 141 6.73 16.87 -0.92
N MET A 142 6.57 17.06 0.36
CA MET A 142 7.65 17.63 1.16
C MET A 142 8.62 16.50 1.44
N PRO A 143 9.94 16.72 1.31
CA PRO A 143 10.90 15.66 1.66
C PRO A 143 10.66 15.25 3.10
N LEU A 144 10.27 14.02 3.28
CA LEU A 144 10.12 13.39 4.57
C LEU A 144 11.47 13.45 5.28
N LYS A 145 11.57 14.21 6.34
CA LYS A 145 12.69 14.03 7.25
C LYS A 145 12.57 12.61 7.79
N ALA A 146 13.51 11.77 7.43
CA ALA A 146 13.47 10.32 7.54
C ALA A 146 13.15 9.74 8.94
N ASN A 147 13.04 10.57 9.97
CA ASN A 147 12.92 10.13 11.36
C ASN A 147 11.58 10.45 12.05
N GLN A 148 10.65 11.15 11.41
CA GLN A 148 9.42 11.58 12.10
C GLN A 148 8.13 10.94 11.57
N GLU A 149 8.18 10.21 10.49
CA GLU A 149 6.97 9.74 9.82
C GLU A 149 6.87 8.23 9.67
N LEU A 150 7.85 7.48 10.20
CA LEU A 150 7.84 6.02 10.23
C LEU A 150 7.38 5.46 11.58
N MET A 151 6.91 6.33 12.45
CA MET A 151 6.31 5.92 13.73
C MET A 151 4.84 6.28 13.78
#